data_5e7803183e1023a158281db8c8284b73
#
_entry.id   5e7803183e1023a158281db8c8284b73
#
_cell.length_a   1.000
_cell.length_b   1.000
_cell.length_c   1.000
_cell.angle_alpha   90.00
_cell.angle_beta   90.00
_cell.angle_gamma   90.00
#
_symmetry.space_group_name_H-M   'P 1'
#
loop_
_entity.id
_entity.type
_entity.pdbx_description
1 polymer ?
#
loop_
_entity_poly.entity_id
_entity_poly.type
_entity_poly.pdbx_seq_one_letter_code
_entity_poly.pdbx_strand_id
1 'polypeptide(L)'
;MTALRRQRGALVAPTAQEQAALNAVTEKLIRISDETIDFVLDSIDPPAPGSPFAVATKADLRDAYDYAGHLIYATHDHLRTILAIIKLGSLPSYAMYTLLRPAAEAAVRAKHLLVPTISETERLARGLNERLDNLNEQRKAGADARDIAKRIDHLAKRATANGIAVKRSRAKPGRKRVIIGFGEPVPTDLDLFKFHLRAGAVAFRFLSAHIHSKPWVQLPRSKARATPTPTISSISTEINLMVFSSVLDSVLNLHDANIGHVLVLAGYPTSVWTDMKQRSLPAFGSAAPSAS
;
A
#
# COMPACT_ATOMS: atom_id res chain seq x y z
N MET A 1 -18.19 25.01 -28.34
CA MET A 1 -17.55 23.81 -27.75
C MET A 1 -16.57 23.23 -28.74
N THR A 2 -15.31 23.59 -28.65
CA THR A 2 -14.27 23.17 -29.60
C THR A 2 -13.79 21.78 -29.19
N ALA A 3 -14.06 20.79 -30.04
CA ALA A 3 -13.63 19.41 -29.81
C ALA A 3 -12.11 19.35 -29.70
N LEU A 4 -11.61 18.94 -28.52
CA LEU A 4 -10.23 18.58 -28.30
C LEU A 4 -9.89 17.42 -29.25
N ARG A 5 -9.28 17.73 -30.39
CA ARG A 5 -8.71 16.75 -31.31
C ARG A 5 -7.60 16.01 -30.57
N ARG A 6 -7.85 14.75 -30.16
CA ARG A 6 -6.82 13.82 -29.74
C ARG A 6 -5.81 13.68 -30.88
N GLN A 7 -4.71 14.44 -30.83
CA GLN A 7 -3.54 14.09 -31.62
C GLN A 7 -2.96 12.81 -31.02
N ARG A 8 -3.18 11.69 -31.70
CA ARG A 8 -2.44 10.44 -31.45
C ARG A 8 -0.97 10.73 -31.78
N GLY A 9 -0.18 11.09 -30.76
CA GLY A 9 1.25 10.88 -30.83
C GLY A 9 1.45 9.39 -31.07
N ALA A 10 2.33 8.99 -31.96
CA ALA A 10 2.67 7.60 -32.17
C ALA A 10 3.13 7.03 -30.81
N LEU A 11 2.29 6.20 -30.20
CA LEU A 11 2.65 5.44 -29.00
C LEU A 11 3.81 4.54 -29.44
N VAL A 12 4.96 4.68 -28.79
CA VAL A 12 6.05 3.72 -28.96
C VAL A 12 5.55 2.42 -28.40
N ALA A 13 5.46 1.39 -29.25
CA ALA A 13 5.07 0.06 -28.82
C ALA A 13 6.05 -0.41 -27.71
N PRO A 14 5.55 -1.02 -26.64
CA PRO A 14 6.41 -1.57 -25.61
C PRO A 14 7.37 -2.59 -26.23
N THR A 15 8.58 -2.66 -25.71
CA THR A 15 9.52 -3.73 -26.07
C THR A 15 8.97 -5.09 -25.61
N ALA A 16 9.41 -6.17 -26.22
CA ALA A 16 9.02 -7.53 -25.81
C ALA A 16 9.30 -7.79 -24.30
N GLN A 17 10.39 -7.24 -23.79
CA GLN A 17 10.75 -7.35 -22.37
C GLN A 17 9.80 -6.56 -21.46
N GLU A 18 9.43 -5.36 -21.84
CA GLU A 18 8.46 -4.52 -21.10
C GLU A 18 7.07 -5.17 -21.09
N GLN A 19 6.66 -5.72 -22.22
CA GLN A 19 5.38 -6.42 -22.31
C GLN A 19 5.38 -7.70 -21.47
N ALA A 20 6.46 -8.47 -21.49
CA ALA A 20 6.60 -9.67 -20.66
C ALA A 20 6.57 -9.35 -19.18
N ALA A 21 7.24 -8.27 -18.74
CA ALA A 21 7.21 -7.83 -17.35
C ALA A 21 5.80 -7.40 -16.91
N LEU A 22 5.08 -6.66 -17.76
CA LEU A 22 3.71 -6.25 -17.48
C LEU A 22 2.76 -7.46 -17.42
N ASN A 23 2.90 -8.40 -18.34
CA ASN A 23 2.07 -9.62 -18.38
C ASN A 23 2.26 -10.44 -17.11
N ALA A 24 3.51 -10.68 -16.69
CA ALA A 24 3.83 -11.46 -15.50
C ALA A 24 3.22 -10.85 -14.23
N VAL A 25 3.31 -9.53 -14.06
CA VAL A 25 2.73 -8.86 -12.90
C VAL A 25 1.20 -8.80 -12.97
N THR A 26 0.63 -8.73 -14.18
CA THR A 26 -0.82 -8.75 -14.40
C THR A 26 -1.42 -10.12 -14.06
N GLU A 27 -0.77 -11.21 -14.48
CA GLU A 27 -1.19 -12.56 -14.10
C GLU A 27 -1.20 -12.75 -12.59
N LYS A 28 -0.17 -12.25 -11.90
CA LYS A 28 -0.12 -12.28 -10.45
C LYS A 28 -1.24 -11.47 -9.81
N LEU A 29 -1.53 -10.29 -10.35
CA LEU A 29 -2.61 -9.43 -9.88
C LEU A 29 -3.99 -10.08 -10.06
N ILE A 30 -4.22 -10.79 -11.18
CA ILE A 30 -5.45 -11.55 -11.42
C ILE A 30 -5.67 -12.65 -10.37
N ARG A 31 -4.58 -13.30 -9.90
CA ARG A 31 -4.66 -14.32 -8.85
C ARG A 31 -5.08 -13.78 -7.49
N ILE A 32 -4.96 -12.47 -7.29
CA ILE A 32 -5.40 -11.75 -6.09
C ILE A 32 -6.73 -11.06 -6.42
N SER A 33 -7.72 -11.86 -6.91
CA SER A 33 -9.06 -11.38 -7.23
C SER A 33 -9.90 -11.16 -5.96
N ASP A 34 -10.97 -10.39 -6.09
CA ASP A 34 -11.93 -10.13 -5.02
C ASP A 34 -12.46 -11.42 -4.41
N GLU A 35 -12.91 -12.36 -5.26
CA GLU A 35 -13.43 -13.67 -4.85
C GLU A 35 -12.42 -14.45 -4.01
N THR A 36 -11.13 -14.36 -4.36
CA THR A 36 -10.06 -15.06 -3.63
C THR A 36 -9.84 -14.44 -2.24
N ILE A 37 -9.89 -13.11 -2.12
CA ILE A 37 -9.73 -12.42 -0.83
C ILE A 37 -10.94 -12.66 0.06
N ASP A 38 -12.15 -12.47 -0.46
CA ASP A 38 -13.38 -12.67 0.29
C ASP A 38 -13.45 -14.09 0.84
N PHE A 39 -13.14 -15.09 0.02
CA PHE A 39 -13.08 -16.46 0.51
C PHE A 39 -12.02 -16.68 1.60
N VAL A 40 -10.81 -16.10 1.49
CA VAL A 40 -9.81 -16.24 2.56
C VAL A 40 -10.32 -15.64 3.85
N LEU A 41 -10.94 -14.46 3.80
CA LEU A 41 -11.47 -13.78 4.97
C LEU A 41 -12.61 -14.57 5.60
N ASP A 42 -13.55 -15.09 4.81
CA ASP A 42 -14.64 -15.96 5.28
C ASP A 42 -14.09 -17.26 5.88
N SER A 43 -12.99 -17.79 5.34
CA SER A 43 -12.38 -19.04 5.83
C SER A 43 -11.67 -18.90 7.18
N ILE A 44 -11.36 -17.69 7.63
CA ILE A 44 -10.71 -17.42 8.92
C ILE A 44 -11.68 -16.98 10.02
N ASP A 45 -12.98 -16.94 9.75
CA ASP A 45 -14.01 -16.60 10.73
C ASP A 45 -14.84 -17.85 11.09
N PRO A 46 -14.83 -18.33 12.36
CA PRO A 46 -14.05 -17.78 13.48
C PRO A 46 -12.57 -18.18 13.44
N PRO A 47 -11.67 -17.37 14.03
CA PRO A 47 -10.27 -17.74 14.18
C PRO A 47 -10.10 -19.05 14.95
N ALA A 48 -9.08 -19.84 14.62
CA ALA A 48 -8.81 -21.10 15.31
C ALA A 48 -8.61 -20.88 16.83
N PRO A 49 -9.18 -21.74 17.70
CA PRO A 49 -9.03 -21.60 19.14
C PRO A 49 -7.56 -21.52 19.56
N GLY A 50 -7.24 -20.56 20.44
CA GLY A 50 -5.87 -20.33 20.91
C GLY A 50 -4.97 -19.55 19.97
N SER A 51 -5.43 -19.21 18.76
CA SER A 51 -4.70 -18.34 17.85
C SER A 51 -4.57 -16.92 18.39
N PRO A 52 -3.55 -16.14 17.95
CA PRO A 52 -3.42 -14.73 18.35
C PRO A 52 -4.68 -13.90 18.14
N PHE A 53 -5.44 -14.14 17.07
CA PHE A 53 -6.71 -13.46 16.82
C PHE A 53 -7.81 -13.90 17.82
N ALA A 54 -7.91 -15.20 18.11
CA ALA A 54 -8.92 -15.73 19.01
C ALA A 54 -8.70 -15.30 20.48
N VAL A 55 -7.42 -15.16 20.89
CA VAL A 55 -7.06 -14.75 22.25
C VAL A 55 -6.87 -13.23 22.41
N ALA A 56 -7.05 -12.46 21.35
CA ALA A 56 -7.00 -11.00 21.39
C ALA A 56 -8.17 -10.41 22.19
N THR A 57 -8.27 -10.81 23.46
CA THR A 57 -9.30 -10.32 24.39
C THR A 57 -9.08 -8.88 24.82
N LYS A 58 -7.84 -8.38 24.69
CA LYS A 58 -7.52 -6.99 24.96
C LYS A 58 -8.03 -6.14 23.80
N ALA A 59 -8.97 -5.25 24.09
CA ALA A 59 -9.55 -4.32 23.10
C ALA A 59 -8.49 -3.61 22.24
N ASP A 60 -7.33 -3.32 22.85
CA ASP A 60 -6.23 -2.62 22.19
C ASP A 60 -5.53 -3.45 21.10
N LEU A 61 -5.37 -4.77 21.30
CA LEU A 61 -4.83 -5.67 20.28
C LEU A 61 -5.81 -5.84 19.13
N ARG A 62 -7.10 -5.99 19.45
CA ARG A 62 -8.15 -6.06 18.44
C ARG A 62 -8.14 -4.83 17.54
N ASP A 63 -8.02 -3.63 18.11
CA ASP A 63 -7.91 -2.39 17.35
C ASP A 63 -6.74 -2.41 16.35
N ALA A 64 -5.58 -2.98 16.73
CA ALA A 64 -4.43 -3.10 15.84
C ALA A 64 -4.69 -4.06 14.67
N TYR A 65 -5.38 -5.18 14.93
CA TYR A 65 -5.75 -6.15 13.91
C TYR A 65 -6.82 -5.61 12.97
N ASP A 66 -7.85 -4.94 13.48
CA ASP A 66 -8.90 -4.31 12.70
C ASP A 66 -8.31 -3.25 11.77
N TYR A 67 -7.37 -2.43 12.28
CA TYR A 67 -6.69 -1.44 11.46
C TYR A 67 -5.83 -2.09 10.36
N ALA A 68 -5.11 -3.17 10.67
CA ALA A 68 -4.37 -3.92 9.66
C ALA A 68 -5.29 -4.50 8.58
N GLY A 69 -6.47 -4.98 8.95
CA GLY A 69 -7.52 -5.41 8.02
C GLY A 69 -7.92 -4.30 7.05
N HIS A 70 -8.21 -3.10 7.57
CA HIS A 70 -8.52 -1.94 6.73
C HIS A 70 -7.40 -1.60 5.75
N LEU A 71 -6.13 -1.70 6.17
CA LEU A 71 -4.97 -1.47 5.29
C LEU A 71 -4.85 -2.53 4.19
N ILE A 72 -5.18 -3.79 4.48
CA ILE A 72 -5.24 -4.87 3.48
C ILE A 72 -6.32 -4.55 2.44
N TYR A 73 -7.52 -4.18 2.88
CA TYR A 73 -8.60 -3.79 1.98
C TYR A 73 -8.24 -2.58 1.13
N ALA A 74 -7.65 -1.54 1.72
CA ALA A 74 -7.20 -0.36 0.99
C ALA A 74 -6.14 -0.72 -0.07
N THR A 75 -5.17 -1.59 0.28
CA THR A 75 -4.19 -2.10 -0.67
C THR A 75 -4.87 -2.81 -1.83
N HIS A 76 -5.81 -3.71 -1.51
CA HIS A 76 -6.54 -4.50 -2.51
C HIS A 76 -7.37 -3.62 -3.44
N ASP A 77 -8.09 -2.65 -2.93
CA ASP A 77 -8.92 -1.73 -3.73
C ASP A 77 -8.09 -0.96 -4.76
N HIS A 78 -6.94 -0.43 -4.35
CA HIS A 78 -6.00 0.21 -5.27
C HIS A 78 -5.45 -0.75 -6.32
N LEU A 79 -5.08 -1.97 -5.93
CA LEU A 79 -4.57 -2.99 -6.84
C LEU A 79 -5.63 -3.43 -7.85
N ARG A 80 -6.88 -3.60 -7.42
CA ARG A 80 -8.02 -3.88 -8.27
C ARG A 80 -8.27 -2.78 -9.30
N THR A 81 -8.18 -1.52 -8.86
CA THR A 81 -8.30 -0.36 -9.76
C THR A 81 -7.18 -0.34 -10.80
N ILE A 82 -5.94 -0.64 -10.41
CA ILE A 82 -4.81 -0.80 -11.34
C ILE A 82 -5.09 -1.89 -12.37
N LEU A 83 -5.60 -3.06 -11.95
CA LEU A 83 -5.97 -4.15 -12.85
C LEU A 83 -7.05 -3.73 -13.85
N ALA A 84 -8.08 -3.03 -13.39
CA ALA A 84 -9.15 -2.53 -14.26
C ALA A 84 -8.60 -1.60 -15.35
N ILE A 85 -7.65 -0.70 -15.00
CA ILE A 85 -7.02 0.19 -15.97
C ILE A 85 -6.13 -0.58 -16.95
N ILE A 86 -5.37 -1.57 -16.47
CA ILE A 86 -4.55 -2.44 -17.35
C ILE A 86 -5.45 -3.16 -18.38
N LYS A 87 -6.58 -3.72 -17.94
CA LYS A 87 -7.55 -4.39 -18.82
C LYS A 87 -8.16 -3.48 -19.89
N LEU A 88 -8.24 -2.18 -19.62
CA LEU A 88 -8.69 -1.18 -20.63
C LEU A 88 -7.63 -0.91 -21.73
N GLY A 89 -6.42 -1.43 -21.59
CA GLY A 89 -5.34 -1.28 -22.57
C GLY A 89 -4.78 0.15 -22.70
N SER A 90 -5.11 1.05 -21.77
CA SER A 90 -4.62 2.42 -21.76
C SER A 90 -4.00 2.73 -20.40
N LEU A 91 -2.68 2.87 -20.33
CA LEU A 91 -1.94 3.10 -19.10
C LEU A 91 -1.59 4.59 -18.97
N PRO A 92 -2.34 5.37 -18.19
CA PRO A 92 -2.01 6.77 -17.95
C PRO A 92 -0.74 6.87 -17.11
N SER A 93 0.25 7.62 -17.62
CA SER A 93 1.62 7.66 -17.07
C SER A 93 1.73 8.18 -15.63
N TYR A 94 0.80 9.02 -15.21
CA TYR A 94 0.79 9.56 -13.83
C TYR A 94 -0.15 8.81 -12.91
N ALA A 95 -1.38 8.54 -13.35
CA ALA A 95 -2.41 7.96 -12.51
C ALA A 95 -2.03 6.57 -12.00
N MET A 96 -1.29 5.77 -12.78
CA MET A 96 -0.83 4.46 -12.36
C MET A 96 0.07 4.54 -11.11
N TYR A 97 1.00 5.49 -11.08
CA TYR A 97 1.87 5.68 -9.90
C TYR A 97 1.13 6.33 -8.73
N THR A 98 0.13 7.17 -9.01
CA THR A 98 -0.73 7.76 -7.98
C THR A 98 -1.57 6.71 -7.26
N LEU A 99 -2.01 5.66 -7.96
CA LEU A 99 -2.69 4.51 -7.35
C LEU A 99 -1.71 3.57 -6.64
N LEU A 100 -0.54 3.35 -7.21
CA LEU A 100 0.45 2.43 -6.67
C LEU A 100 1.07 2.93 -5.35
N ARG A 101 1.17 4.25 -5.16
CA ARG A 101 1.73 4.83 -3.94
C ARG A 101 0.91 4.51 -2.69
N PRO A 102 -0.39 4.83 -2.60
CA PRO A 102 -1.19 4.51 -1.43
C PRO A 102 -1.34 2.99 -1.24
N ALA A 103 -1.36 2.19 -2.31
CA ALA A 103 -1.31 0.73 -2.19
C ALA A 103 -0.04 0.27 -1.47
N ALA A 104 1.11 0.83 -1.84
CA ALA A 104 2.39 0.50 -1.20
C ALA A 104 2.44 0.97 0.27
N GLU A 105 1.96 2.17 0.57
CA GLU A 105 1.89 2.71 1.94
C GLU A 105 1.00 1.85 2.83
N ALA A 106 -0.19 1.50 2.37
CA ALA A 106 -1.09 0.63 3.11
C ALA A 106 -0.47 -0.77 3.33
N ALA A 107 0.16 -1.35 2.29
CA ALA A 107 0.78 -2.66 2.39
C ALA A 107 1.96 -2.70 3.38
N VAL A 108 2.84 -1.69 3.42
CA VAL A 108 3.95 -1.66 4.37
C VAL A 108 3.48 -1.44 5.81
N ARG A 109 2.43 -0.63 6.02
CA ARG A 109 1.81 -0.42 7.34
C ARG A 109 1.11 -1.69 7.83
N ALA A 110 0.36 -2.38 6.97
CA ALA A 110 -0.24 -3.67 7.28
C ALA A 110 0.83 -4.69 7.68
N LYS A 111 1.91 -4.80 6.89
CA LYS A 111 3.05 -5.66 7.20
C LYS A 111 3.65 -5.37 8.56
N HIS A 112 3.84 -4.09 8.89
CA HIS A 112 4.40 -3.66 10.16
C HIS A 112 3.57 -4.14 11.35
N LEU A 113 2.24 -4.18 11.22
CA LEU A 113 1.33 -4.66 12.27
C LEU A 113 1.23 -6.18 12.33
N LEU A 114 1.32 -6.86 11.18
CA LEU A 114 0.97 -8.29 11.05
C LEU A 114 2.17 -9.24 11.13
N VAL A 115 3.41 -8.77 11.32
CA VAL A 115 4.56 -9.67 11.47
C VAL A 115 4.26 -10.72 12.57
N PRO A 116 4.22 -12.03 12.27
CA PRO A 116 3.82 -13.03 13.26
C PRO A 116 4.80 -13.20 14.43
N THR A 117 6.07 -12.87 14.20
CA THR A 117 7.17 -13.08 15.16
C THR A 117 7.30 -12.01 16.22
N ILE A 118 6.57 -10.90 16.15
CA ILE A 118 6.59 -9.86 17.18
C ILE A 118 5.69 -10.24 18.36
N SER A 119 6.05 -9.79 19.56
CA SER A 119 5.26 -10.01 20.76
C SER A 119 3.92 -9.24 20.70
N GLU A 120 2.94 -9.67 21.49
CA GLU A 120 1.66 -8.93 21.65
C GLU A 120 1.90 -7.51 22.14
N THR A 121 2.82 -7.30 23.07
CA THR A 121 3.16 -5.97 23.61
C THR A 121 3.73 -5.07 22.52
N GLU A 122 4.59 -5.60 21.65
CA GLU A 122 5.14 -4.86 20.52
C GLU A 122 4.06 -4.53 19.48
N ARG A 123 3.19 -5.50 19.17
CA ARG A 123 2.06 -5.29 18.26
C ARG A 123 1.11 -4.22 18.78
N LEU A 124 0.81 -4.25 20.08
CA LEU A 124 0.02 -3.23 20.73
C LEU A 124 0.68 -1.84 20.65
N ALA A 125 1.99 -1.77 20.90
CA ALA A 125 2.74 -0.52 20.76
C ALA A 125 2.67 0.03 19.34
N ARG A 126 2.82 -0.83 18.31
CA ARG A 126 2.69 -0.45 16.90
C ARG A 126 1.28 0.03 16.56
N GLY A 127 0.24 -0.65 17.03
CA GLY A 127 -1.16 -0.22 16.84
C GLY A 127 -1.46 1.14 17.49
N LEU A 128 -0.94 1.38 18.70
CA LEU A 128 -1.05 2.67 19.37
C LEU A 128 -0.30 3.77 18.61
N ASN A 129 0.84 3.46 18.00
CA ASN A 129 1.60 4.38 17.17
C ASN A 129 0.83 4.78 15.89
N GLU A 130 0.18 3.84 15.21
CA GLU A 130 -0.69 4.14 14.07
C GLU A 130 -1.85 5.06 14.46
N ARG A 131 -2.46 4.84 15.63
CA ARG A 131 -3.50 5.73 16.15
C ARG A 131 -2.98 7.11 16.51
N LEU A 132 -1.77 7.20 17.06
CA LEU A 132 -1.13 8.48 17.37
C LEU A 132 -0.85 9.26 16.07
N ASP A 133 -0.33 8.59 15.04
CA ASP A 133 -0.09 9.19 13.73
C ASP A 133 -1.38 9.75 13.13
N ASN A 134 -2.45 8.95 13.12
CA ASN A 134 -3.76 9.36 12.63
C ASN A 134 -4.30 10.59 13.40
N LEU A 135 -4.18 10.62 14.73
CA LEU A 135 -4.59 11.77 15.53
C LEU A 135 -3.76 13.04 15.20
N ASN A 136 -2.47 12.86 14.92
CA ASN A 136 -1.62 13.97 14.50
C ASN A 136 -2.02 14.49 13.12
N GLU A 137 -2.39 13.62 12.17
CA GLU A 137 -2.91 14.04 10.86
C GLU A 137 -4.27 14.73 10.99
N GLN A 138 -5.20 14.22 11.81
CA GLN A 138 -6.47 14.89 12.09
C GLN A 138 -6.26 16.30 12.65
N ARG A 139 -5.27 16.47 13.54
CA ARG A 139 -4.92 17.81 14.08
C ARG A 139 -4.39 18.73 12.99
N LYS A 140 -3.55 18.25 12.08
CA LYS A 140 -3.06 19.03 10.93
C LYS A 140 -4.20 19.41 9.98
N ALA A 141 -5.20 18.54 9.85
CA ALA A 141 -6.41 18.78 9.05
C ALA A 141 -7.42 19.73 9.71
N GLY A 142 -7.12 20.27 10.91
CA GLY A 142 -7.95 21.25 11.58
C GLY A 142 -8.95 20.70 12.59
N ALA A 143 -8.84 19.43 12.99
CA ALA A 143 -9.64 18.88 14.07
C ALA A 143 -9.37 19.61 15.42
N ASP A 144 -10.38 19.63 16.31
CA ASP A 144 -10.27 20.31 17.60
C ASP A 144 -9.07 19.85 18.42
N ALA A 145 -8.16 20.78 18.72
CA ALA A 145 -6.90 20.48 19.37
C ALA A 145 -7.07 19.94 20.81
N ARG A 146 -8.15 20.32 21.51
CA ARG A 146 -8.43 19.86 22.88
C ARG A 146 -8.94 18.41 22.84
N ASP A 147 -9.80 18.09 21.89
CA ASP A 147 -10.28 16.73 21.71
C ASP A 147 -9.14 15.79 21.32
N ILE A 148 -8.32 16.18 20.35
CA ILE A 148 -7.14 15.41 19.96
C ILE A 148 -6.19 15.21 21.16
N ALA A 149 -5.94 16.23 21.98
CA ALA A 149 -5.09 16.09 23.16
C ALA A 149 -5.66 15.07 24.16
N LYS A 150 -6.98 15.10 24.43
CA LYS A 150 -7.65 14.14 25.30
C LYS A 150 -7.49 12.69 24.79
N ARG A 151 -7.67 12.51 23.48
CA ARG A 151 -7.51 11.19 22.82
C ARG A 151 -6.07 10.70 22.89
N ILE A 152 -5.08 11.56 22.67
CA ILE A 152 -3.65 11.21 22.84
C ILE A 152 -3.34 10.84 24.31
N ASP A 153 -3.85 11.59 25.27
CA ASP A 153 -3.69 11.26 26.70
C ASP A 153 -4.32 9.92 27.04
N HIS A 154 -5.47 9.58 26.44
CA HIS A 154 -6.10 8.27 26.58
C HIS A 154 -5.20 7.15 26.02
N LEU A 155 -4.60 7.33 24.84
CA LEU A 155 -3.62 6.36 24.30
C LEU A 155 -2.42 6.19 25.24
N ALA A 156 -1.92 7.28 25.83
CA ALA A 156 -0.80 7.21 26.79
C ALA A 156 -1.15 6.42 28.06
N LYS A 157 -2.36 6.59 28.58
CA LYS A 157 -2.85 5.80 29.72
C LYS A 157 -2.95 4.31 29.39
N ARG A 158 -3.48 3.97 28.19
CA ARG A 158 -3.55 2.59 27.69
C ARG A 158 -2.16 1.98 27.53
N ALA A 159 -1.20 2.71 26.94
CA ALA A 159 0.18 2.27 26.80
C ALA A 159 0.79 1.94 28.18
N THR A 160 0.67 2.86 29.15
CA THR A 160 1.20 2.68 30.50
C THR A 160 0.55 1.49 31.20
N ALA A 161 -0.76 1.32 31.10
CA ALA A 161 -1.49 0.18 31.68
C ALA A 161 -1.04 -1.18 31.12
N ASN A 162 -0.49 -1.21 29.90
CA ASN A 162 0.09 -2.40 29.26
C ASN A 162 1.61 -2.47 29.38
N GLY A 163 2.25 -1.67 30.23
CA GLY A 163 3.70 -1.69 30.45
C GLY A 163 4.52 -1.10 29.28
N ILE A 164 3.88 -0.37 28.35
CA ILE A 164 4.53 0.22 27.19
C ILE A 164 5.04 1.62 27.53
N ALA A 165 6.31 1.87 27.28
CA ALA A 165 6.93 3.18 27.52
C ALA A 165 6.36 4.27 26.63
N VAL A 166 5.99 5.42 27.21
CA VAL A 166 5.54 6.61 26.47
C VAL A 166 6.75 7.46 26.08
N LYS A 167 7.08 7.50 24.81
CA LYS A 167 8.18 8.30 24.27
C LYS A 167 7.75 9.74 24.07
N ARG A 168 8.57 10.67 24.57
CA ARG A 168 8.31 12.11 24.46
C ARG A 168 9.45 12.83 23.76
N SER A 169 9.13 13.91 23.06
CA SER A 169 10.12 14.76 22.40
C SER A 169 11.14 15.31 23.42
N ARG A 170 12.34 15.65 22.94
CA ARG A 170 13.34 16.36 23.77
C ARG A 170 12.74 17.68 24.29
N ALA A 171 13.11 18.02 25.52
CA ALA A 171 12.73 19.30 26.11
C ALA A 171 13.32 20.44 25.26
N LYS A 172 12.49 21.42 24.92
CA LYS A 172 12.94 22.69 24.31
C LYS A 172 12.44 23.82 25.21
N PRO A 173 13.26 24.88 25.42
CA PRO A 173 12.83 26.03 26.22
C PRO A 173 11.48 26.57 25.74
N GLY A 174 10.56 26.80 26.68
CA GLY A 174 9.21 27.34 26.39
C GLY A 174 8.25 26.40 25.65
N ARG A 175 8.62 25.14 25.32
CA ARG A 175 7.72 24.21 24.65
C ARG A 175 7.43 22.99 25.53
N LYS A 176 6.14 22.60 25.59
CA LYS A 176 5.72 21.34 26.22
C LYS A 176 6.27 20.16 25.43
N ARG A 177 6.71 19.12 26.15
CA ARG A 177 7.09 17.85 25.53
C ARG A 177 5.84 17.18 24.94
N VAL A 178 5.89 16.82 23.68
CA VAL A 178 4.82 16.09 22.98
C VAL A 178 5.14 14.60 22.94
N ILE A 179 4.12 13.76 22.94
CA ILE A 179 4.26 12.32 22.75
C ILE A 179 4.62 12.08 21.29
N ILE A 180 5.67 11.30 21.06
CA ILE A 180 6.22 10.99 19.73
C ILE A 180 6.13 9.50 19.41
N GLY A 181 5.67 8.67 20.35
CA GLY A 181 5.46 7.26 20.14
C GLY A 181 5.25 6.48 21.44
N PHE A 182 4.94 5.21 21.27
CA PHE A 182 4.75 4.20 22.31
C PHE A 182 5.70 3.03 22.05
N GLY A 183 6.47 2.62 23.07
CA GLY A 183 7.59 1.70 22.92
C GLY A 183 8.72 2.35 22.13
N GLU A 184 8.51 2.60 20.86
CA GLU A 184 9.41 3.32 19.94
C GLU A 184 8.71 4.57 19.39
N PRO A 185 9.46 5.54 18.82
CA PRO A 185 8.87 6.62 18.05
C PRO A 185 8.05 6.10 16.87
N VAL A 186 7.00 6.84 16.49
CA VAL A 186 6.22 6.51 15.28
C VAL A 186 7.16 6.47 14.08
N PRO A 187 7.25 5.34 13.36
CA PRO A 187 8.08 5.26 12.17
C PRO A 187 7.54 6.17 11.06
N THR A 188 8.44 6.75 10.28
CA THR A 188 8.03 7.47 9.06
C THR A 188 7.69 6.48 7.94
N ASP A 189 6.90 6.91 6.94
CA ASP A 189 6.64 6.08 5.75
C ASP A 189 7.94 5.63 5.08
N LEU A 190 8.95 6.51 5.01
CA LEU A 190 10.25 6.14 4.47
C LEU A 190 10.91 5.00 5.27
N ASP A 191 10.78 5.00 6.59
CA ASP A 191 11.32 3.93 7.43
C ASP A 191 10.57 2.62 7.19
N LEU A 192 9.24 2.66 7.12
CA LEU A 192 8.42 1.49 6.81
C LEU A 192 8.76 0.89 5.44
N PHE A 193 8.94 1.74 4.42
CA PHE A 193 9.39 1.28 3.10
C PHE A 193 10.76 0.62 3.15
N LYS A 194 11.73 1.19 3.86
CA LYS A 194 13.07 0.60 4.03
C LYS A 194 13.02 -0.75 4.72
N PHE A 195 12.15 -0.92 5.73
CA PHE A 195 12.06 -2.15 6.50
C PHE A 195 11.35 -3.27 5.75
N HIS A 196 10.35 -2.96 4.94
CA HIS A 196 9.43 -3.96 4.43
C HIS A 196 9.47 -4.17 2.91
N LEU A 197 10.10 -3.28 2.14
CA LEU A 197 10.24 -3.40 0.70
C LEU A 197 11.71 -3.48 0.28
N ARG A 198 12.01 -4.40 -0.64
CA ARG A 198 13.30 -4.43 -1.31
C ARG A 198 13.50 -3.11 -2.06
N ALA A 199 14.66 -2.48 -1.89
CA ALA A 199 14.95 -1.14 -2.41
C ALA A 199 13.92 -0.06 -1.99
N GLY A 200 13.30 -0.22 -0.81
CA GLY A 200 12.16 0.58 -0.36
C GLY A 200 12.41 2.08 -0.34
N ALA A 201 13.63 2.54 0.01
CA ALA A 201 13.96 3.97 -0.06
C ALA A 201 13.87 4.54 -1.48
N VAL A 202 14.26 3.75 -2.50
CA VAL A 202 14.19 4.15 -3.92
C VAL A 202 12.74 4.15 -4.36
N ALA A 203 11.99 3.08 -4.06
CA ALA A 203 10.57 2.97 -4.39
C ALA A 203 9.76 4.12 -3.76
N PHE A 204 9.99 4.42 -2.47
CA PHE A 204 9.35 5.54 -1.78
C PHE A 204 9.57 6.87 -2.49
N ARG A 205 10.84 7.21 -2.77
CA ARG A 205 11.20 8.48 -3.41
C ARG A 205 10.66 8.57 -4.83
N PHE A 206 10.71 7.47 -5.58
CA PHE A 206 10.20 7.40 -6.94
C PHE A 206 8.69 7.64 -6.99
N LEU A 207 7.91 6.91 -6.19
CA LEU A 207 6.46 7.07 -6.11
C LEU A 207 6.08 8.47 -5.60
N SER A 208 6.77 8.98 -4.57
CA SER A 208 6.56 10.32 -4.04
C SER A 208 6.81 11.40 -5.09
N ALA A 209 7.87 11.23 -5.90
CA ALA A 209 8.19 12.18 -6.95
C ALA A 209 7.12 12.23 -8.06
N HIS A 210 6.45 11.10 -8.37
CA HIS A 210 5.33 11.08 -9.30
C HIS A 210 4.11 11.83 -8.76
N ILE A 211 3.74 11.61 -7.50
CA ILE A 211 2.61 12.32 -6.86
C ILE A 211 2.86 13.84 -6.84
N HIS A 212 4.08 14.25 -6.55
CA HIS A 212 4.46 15.65 -6.50
C HIS A 212 4.92 16.22 -7.85
N SER A 213 4.71 15.51 -8.95
CA SER A 213 5.05 15.92 -10.32
C SER A 213 6.48 16.45 -10.46
N LYS A 214 7.44 15.78 -9.78
CA LYS A 214 8.85 16.21 -9.82
C LYS A 214 9.47 15.99 -11.19
N PRO A 215 10.13 16.99 -11.80
CA PRO A 215 10.66 16.89 -13.16
C PRO A 215 11.62 15.71 -13.38
N TRP A 216 12.44 15.33 -12.39
CA TRP A 216 13.45 14.30 -12.56
C TRP A 216 12.89 12.89 -12.85
N VAL A 217 11.65 12.59 -12.49
CA VAL A 217 10.99 11.32 -12.85
C VAL A 217 10.24 11.41 -14.18
N GLN A 218 9.96 12.61 -14.66
CA GLN A 218 9.09 12.88 -15.81
C GLN A 218 9.89 13.21 -17.06
N LEU A 219 10.85 14.14 -16.95
CA LEU A 219 11.61 14.65 -18.09
C LEU A 219 12.35 13.58 -18.90
N PRO A 220 12.98 12.53 -18.29
CA PRO A 220 13.66 11.50 -19.07
C PRO A 220 12.75 10.72 -20.03
N ARG A 221 11.43 10.80 -19.83
CA ARG A 221 10.42 10.10 -20.64
C ARG A 221 9.46 11.03 -21.35
N SER A 222 9.66 12.32 -21.20
CA SER A 222 8.90 13.35 -21.90
C SER A 222 9.54 13.65 -23.22
N LYS A 223 8.78 13.55 -24.31
CA LYS A 223 9.19 14.00 -25.64
C LYS A 223 8.59 15.37 -25.88
N ALA A 224 9.43 16.38 -25.95
CA ALA A 224 9.00 17.70 -26.37
C ALA A 224 8.83 17.71 -27.89
N ARG A 225 7.69 18.18 -28.38
CA ARG A 225 7.41 18.40 -29.80
C ARG A 225 7.27 19.87 -30.03
N ALA A 226 8.01 20.40 -31.00
CA ALA A 226 7.84 21.78 -31.43
C ALA A 226 6.38 22.03 -31.85
N THR A 227 5.85 23.16 -31.44
CA THR A 227 4.53 23.65 -31.88
C THR A 227 4.75 24.83 -32.84
N PRO A 228 3.73 25.24 -33.59
CA PRO A 228 3.81 26.45 -34.43
C PRO A 228 4.14 27.70 -33.62
N THR A 229 3.89 27.71 -32.33
CA THR A 229 4.24 28.80 -31.41
C THR A 229 5.61 28.55 -30.83
N PRO A 230 6.66 29.38 -31.09
CA PRO A 230 8.04 29.09 -30.69
C PRO A 230 8.29 28.95 -29.20
N THR A 231 7.44 29.52 -28.37
CA THR A 231 7.55 29.52 -26.91
C THR A 231 6.78 28.36 -26.23
N ILE A 232 6.06 27.55 -26.99
CA ILE A 232 5.22 26.45 -26.46
C ILE A 232 5.71 25.16 -27.13
N SER A 233 5.89 24.12 -26.27
CA SER A 233 6.15 22.75 -26.73
C SER A 233 5.04 21.84 -26.22
N SER A 234 4.55 20.94 -27.06
CA SER A 234 3.70 19.85 -26.58
C SER A 234 4.60 18.80 -25.94
N ILE A 235 4.21 18.34 -24.76
CA ILE A 235 4.95 17.30 -24.03
C ILE A 235 4.06 16.05 -23.97
N SER A 236 4.59 14.93 -24.45
CA SER A 236 4.01 13.62 -24.20
C SER A 236 4.89 12.85 -23.22
N THR A 237 4.27 12.24 -22.22
CA THR A 237 4.98 11.45 -21.21
C THR A 237 4.46 10.00 -21.24
N GLU A 238 5.38 9.05 -21.33
CA GLU A 238 5.07 7.63 -21.36
C GLU A 238 5.38 6.98 -20.00
N ILE A 239 4.60 5.94 -19.62
CA ILE A 239 4.88 5.16 -18.43
C ILE A 239 6.12 4.29 -18.64
N ASN A 240 6.96 4.15 -17.61
CA ASN A 240 8.05 3.17 -17.60
C ASN A 240 7.50 1.81 -17.18
N LEU A 241 7.17 0.96 -18.14
CA LEU A 241 6.59 -0.35 -17.86
C LEU A 241 7.52 -1.25 -17.03
N MET A 242 8.83 -1.21 -17.24
CA MET A 242 9.77 -2.00 -16.43
C MET A 242 9.77 -1.56 -14.97
N VAL A 243 9.89 -0.26 -14.72
CA VAL A 243 9.89 0.28 -13.35
C VAL A 243 8.52 0.12 -12.71
N PHE A 244 7.44 0.40 -13.45
CA PHE A 244 6.07 0.22 -12.97
C PHE A 244 5.82 -1.24 -12.56
N SER A 245 6.13 -2.20 -13.45
CA SER A 245 5.94 -3.63 -13.19
C SER A 245 6.79 -4.11 -12.01
N SER A 246 8.03 -3.64 -11.88
CA SER A 246 8.90 -4.01 -10.76
C SER A 246 8.38 -3.49 -9.41
N VAL A 247 7.90 -2.24 -9.36
CA VAL A 247 7.33 -1.69 -8.12
C VAL A 247 6.00 -2.35 -7.79
N LEU A 248 5.14 -2.56 -8.79
CA LEU A 248 3.87 -3.26 -8.64
C LEU A 248 4.10 -4.70 -8.13
N ASP A 249 5.06 -5.44 -8.71
CA ASP A 249 5.41 -6.79 -8.24
C ASP A 249 5.86 -6.79 -6.77
N SER A 250 6.65 -5.80 -6.36
CA SER A 250 7.07 -5.66 -4.97
C SER A 250 5.89 -5.41 -4.02
N VAL A 251 4.92 -4.61 -4.43
CA VAL A 251 3.70 -4.34 -3.65
C VAL A 251 2.81 -5.59 -3.60
N LEU A 252 2.66 -6.31 -4.72
CA LEU A 252 1.92 -7.57 -4.76
C LEU A 252 2.52 -8.64 -3.86
N ASN A 253 3.85 -8.80 -3.87
CA ASN A 253 4.55 -9.73 -2.97
C ASN A 253 4.30 -9.38 -1.50
N LEU A 254 4.29 -8.09 -1.19
CA LEU A 254 4.05 -7.62 0.18
C LEU A 254 2.59 -7.86 0.60
N HIS A 255 1.64 -7.58 -0.28
CA HIS A 255 0.22 -7.84 -0.07
C HIS A 255 -0.06 -9.33 0.14
N ASP A 256 0.50 -10.17 -0.72
CA ASP A 256 0.46 -11.64 -0.62
C ASP A 256 0.99 -12.13 0.74
N ALA A 257 2.12 -11.60 1.17
CA ALA A 257 2.69 -11.91 2.48
C ALA A 257 1.80 -11.43 3.65
N ASN A 258 1.12 -10.30 3.51
CA ASN A 258 0.19 -9.80 4.53
C ASN A 258 -1.00 -10.73 4.71
N ILE A 259 -1.57 -11.24 3.63
CA ILE A 259 -2.66 -12.24 3.68
C ILE A 259 -2.15 -13.52 4.38
N GLY A 260 -0.97 -14.00 4.01
CA GLY A 260 -0.34 -15.15 4.70
C GLY A 260 -0.15 -14.90 6.20
N HIS A 261 0.22 -13.69 6.61
CA HIS A 261 0.35 -13.34 8.04
C HIS A 261 -1.01 -13.32 8.76
N VAL A 262 -2.06 -12.84 8.11
CA VAL A 262 -3.43 -12.91 8.67
C VAL A 262 -3.81 -14.35 8.96
N LEU A 263 -3.58 -15.27 8.00
CA LEU A 263 -3.85 -16.70 8.20
C LEU A 263 -3.07 -17.26 9.40
N VAL A 264 -1.76 -17.01 9.47
CA VAL A 264 -0.92 -17.48 10.58
C VAL A 264 -1.45 -16.95 11.93
N LEU A 265 -1.80 -15.65 11.98
CA LEU A 265 -2.32 -15.04 13.21
C LEU A 265 -3.74 -15.53 13.56
N ALA A 266 -4.51 -15.97 12.57
CA ALA A 266 -5.81 -16.62 12.77
C ALA A 266 -5.68 -18.11 13.08
N GLY A 267 -4.46 -18.70 13.08
CA GLY A 267 -4.21 -20.10 13.39
C GLY A 267 -4.41 -21.06 12.20
N TYR A 268 -4.39 -20.55 10.96
CA TYR A 268 -4.54 -21.34 9.76
C TYR A 268 -3.20 -21.48 9.02
N PRO A 269 -2.96 -22.60 8.30
CA PRO A 269 -1.76 -22.76 7.49
C PRO A 269 -1.80 -21.84 6.25
N THR A 270 -0.66 -21.31 5.86
CA THR A 270 -0.53 -20.47 4.67
C THR A 270 -0.84 -21.18 3.36
N SER A 271 -0.84 -22.52 3.37
CA SER A 271 -1.25 -23.35 2.23
C SER A 271 -2.69 -23.05 1.79
N VAL A 272 -3.58 -22.70 2.70
CA VAL A 272 -4.95 -22.27 2.39
C VAL A 272 -4.94 -21.18 1.31
N TRP A 273 -4.13 -20.14 1.50
CA TRP A 273 -3.98 -19.06 0.53
C TRP A 273 -3.30 -19.51 -0.77
N THR A 274 -2.27 -20.36 -0.66
CA THR A 274 -1.54 -20.86 -1.83
C THR A 274 -2.43 -21.73 -2.71
N ASP A 275 -3.19 -22.63 -2.11
CA ASP A 275 -4.10 -23.54 -2.82
C ASP A 275 -5.21 -22.76 -3.53
N MET A 276 -5.67 -21.69 -2.93
CA MET A 276 -6.70 -20.83 -3.52
C MET A 276 -6.19 -20.07 -4.72
N LYS A 277 -5.02 -19.45 -4.61
CA LYS A 277 -4.39 -18.77 -5.75
C LYS A 277 -4.17 -19.72 -6.94
N GLN A 278 -3.93 -21.01 -6.69
CA GLN A 278 -3.80 -22.01 -7.75
C GLN A 278 -5.14 -22.34 -8.41
N ARG A 279 -6.24 -22.38 -7.64
CA ARG A 279 -7.59 -22.67 -8.18
C ARG A 279 -8.18 -21.51 -8.98
N SER A 280 -7.83 -20.28 -8.62
CA SER A 280 -8.33 -19.04 -9.25
C SER A 280 -7.69 -18.74 -10.61
N LEU A 281 -6.81 -19.60 -11.12
CA LEU A 281 -6.33 -19.50 -12.49
C LEU A 281 -7.42 -20.04 -13.42
N PRO A 282 -8.17 -19.21 -14.17
CA PRO A 282 -8.80 -19.70 -15.38
C PRO A 282 -7.68 -20.20 -16.27
N ALA A 283 -7.94 -21.30 -16.97
CA ALA A 283 -7.06 -21.78 -18.02
C ALA A 283 -6.95 -20.70 -19.12
N PHE A 284 -6.15 -19.67 -18.90
CA PHE A 284 -5.77 -18.69 -19.91
C PHE A 284 -4.83 -19.36 -20.89
N GLY A 285 -5.38 -20.07 -21.88
CA GLY A 285 -4.57 -20.76 -22.86
C GLY A 285 -5.30 -21.39 -24.04
N SER A 286 -6.62 -21.27 -24.15
CA SER A 286 -7.34 -21.97 -25.22
C SER A 286 -8.38 -21.16 -26.01
N ALA A 287 -8.24 -19.83 -26.06
CA ALA A 287 -8.94 -19.06 -27.08
C ALA A 287 -7.93 -18.65 -28.15
N ALA A 288 -7.56 -19.58 -29.01
CA ALA A 288 -7.08 -19.21 -30.33
C ALA A 288 -8.20 -18.39 -31.00
N PRO A 289 -7.92 -17.22 -31.58
CA PRO A 289 -8.90 -16.51 -32.37
C PRO A 289 -9.27 -17.44 -33.53
N SER A 290 -10.53 -17.89 -33.59
CA SER A 290 -11.11 -18.50 -34.78
C SER A 290 -11.04 -17.43 -35.88
N ALA A 291 -10.11 -17.58 -36.80
CA ALA A 291 -10.10 -16.85 -38.05
C ALA A 291 -11.38 -17.20 -38.81
N SER A 292 -12.20 -16.24 -39.00
CA SER A 292 -13.27 -16.21 -40.00
C SER A 292 -13.23 -14.90 -40.77
#